data_2381ebbd0851fba91b0465dee8749cbd
#
_entry.id   2381ebbd0851fba91b0465dee8749cbd
#
_cell.length_a   1.000
_cell.length_b   1.000
_cell.length_c   1.000
_cell.angle_alpha   90.00
_cell.angle_beta   90.00
_cell.angle_gamma   90.00
#
_symmetry.space_group_name_H-M   'P 1'
#
loop_
_entity.id
_entity.type
_entity.pdbx_description
1 polymer ?
#
loop_
_entity_poly.entity_id
_entity_poly.type
_entity_poly.pdbx_seq_one_letter_code
_entity_poly.pdbx_strand_id
1 'polypeptide(L)'
;MKTLAAVAHGYADNLITRAADVVLKERRRLVLMVRETPLNLAHLRNMTAVTEMGGIIFPPVPAFYFKPASLDAVIDHTVARVLDLFALAPAAAPSWAGLRDAQADSAL
;
A
#
# COMPACT_ATOMS: atom_id res chain seq x y z
N MET A 1 1.18 -13.84 1.82
CA MET A 1 1.22 -14.05 0.35
C MET A 1 0.11 -14.95 -0.18
N LYS A 2 -0.52 -15.74 0.68
CA LYS A 2 -1.67 -16.58 0.28
C LYS A 2 -2.84 -15.72 -0.24
N THR A 3 -3.21 -14.68 0.48
CA THR A 3 -4.29 -13.77 0.07
C THR A 3 -3.96 -13.07 -1.25
N LEU A 4 -2.73 -12.59 -1.41
CA LEU A 4 -2.26 -11.99 -2.65
C LEU A 4 -2.42 -12.97 -3.84
N ALA A 5 -2.01 -14.22 -3.66
CA ALA A 5 -2.13 -15.24 -4.70
C ALA A 5 -3.60 -15.48 -5.07
N ALA A 6 -4.47 -15.57 -4.10
CA ALA A 6 -5.90 -15.76 -4.33
C ALA A 6 -6.51 -14.58 -5.11
N VAL A 7 -6.19 -13.35 -4.72
CA VAL A 7 -6.65 -12.14 -5.44
C VAL A 7 -6.13 -12.13 -6.86
N ALA A 8 -4.84 -12.44 -7.06
CA ALA A 8 -4.22 -12.46 -8.38
C ALA A 8 -4.89 -13.46 -9.34
N HIS A 9 -5.41 -14.56 -8.82
CA HIS A 9 -6.05 -15.61 -9.60
C HIS A 9 -7.57 -15.58 -9.58
N GLY A 10 -8.17 -14.59 -8.93
CA GLY A 10 -9.63 -14.50 -8.83
C GLY A 10 -10.25 -15.60 -7.98
N TYR A 11 -9.48 -16.18 -7.06
CA TYR A 11 -9.94 -17.26 -6.20
C TYR A 11 -10.49 -16.72 -4.89
N ALA A 12 -11.81 -16.75 -4.74
CA ALA A 12 -12.52 -16.12 -3.62
C ALA A 12 -13.19 -17.18 -2.74
N ASP A 13 -12.42 -17.81 -1.86
CA ASP A 13 -12.89 -18.89 -0.97
C ASP A 13 -13.17 -18.42 0.46
N ASN A 14 -12.95 -17.15 0.76
CA ASN A 14 -13.25 -16.57 2.07
C ASN A 14 -13.76 -15.14 1.91
N LEU A 15 -14.20 -14.54 3.03
CA LEU A 15 -14.78 -13.20 3.01
C LEU A 15 -13.78 -12.14 2.52
N ILE A 16 -12.52 -12.23 2.91
CA ILE A 16 -11.49 -11.25 2.53
C ILE A 16 -11.24 -11.29 1.02
N THR A 17 -11.01 -12.48 0.46
CA THR A 17 -10.75 -12.63 -0.97
C THR A 17 -12.00 -12.34 -1.79
N ARG A 18 -13.19 -12.65 -1.27
CA ARG A 18 -14.45 -12.28 -1.91
C ARG A 18 -14.65 -10.76 -1.95
N ALA A 19 -14.35 -10.07 -0.85
CA ALA A 19 -14.44 -8.61 -0.80
C ALA A 19 -13.47 -7.97 -1.82
N ALA A 20 -12.24 -8.48 -1.90
CA ALA A 20 -11.26 -8.01 -2.88
C ALA A 20 -11.76 -8.19 -4.32
N ASP A 21 -12.33 -9.35 -4.62
CA ASP A 21 -12.89 -9.66 -5.94
C ASP A 21 -14.01 -8.69 -6.32
N VAL A 22 -14.92 -8.42 -5.39
CA VAL A 22 -16.02 -7.46 -5.61
C VAL A 22 -15.47 -6.05 -5.82
N VAL A 23 -14.54 -5.61 -4.99
CA VAL A 23 -13.94 -4.27 -5.11
C VAL A 23 -13.27 -4.09 -6.48
N LEU A 24 -12.53 -5.08 -6.93
CA LEU A 24 -11.85 -5.02 -8.23
C LEU A 24 -12.85 -5.04 -9.39
N LYS A 25 -13.86 -5.90 -9.35
CA LYS A 25 -14.84 -5.97 -10.44
C LYS A 25 -15.69 -4.69 -10.55
N GLU A 26 -15.92 -4.01 -9.42
CA GLU A 26 -16.64 -2.73 -9.38
C GLU A 26 -15.73 -1.53 -9.66
N ARG A 27 -14.46 -1.78 -10.01
CA ARG A 27 -13.47 -0.73 -10.33
C ARG A 27 -13.23 0.21 -9.15
N ARG A 28 -13.33 -0.31 -7.94
CA ARG A 28 -13.04 0.44 -6.72
C ARG A 28 -11.60 0.21 -6.29
N ARG A 29 -11.15 1.03 -5.35
CA ARG A 29 -9.78 1.00 -4.88
C ARG A 29 -9.55 -0.18 -3.93
N LEU A 30 -8.55 -0.99 -4.24
CA LEU A 30 -8.07 -2.09 -3.40
C LEU A 30 -6.59 -1.84 -3.10
N VAL A 31 -6.23 -1.86 -1.83
CA VAL A 31 -4.83 -1.76 -1.38
C VAL A 31 -4.47 -3.05 -0.66
N LEU A 32 -3.41 -3.70 -1.11
CA LEU A 32 -2.83 -4.86 -0.45
C LEU A 32 -1.50 -4.47 0.18
N MET A 33 -1.46 -4.46 1.50
CA MET A 33 -0.22 -4.20 2.25
C MET A 33 0.55 -5.51 2.38
N VAL A 34 1.44 -5.75 1.42
CA VAL A 34 2.21 -6.98 1.36
C VAL A 34 3.51 -6.83 2.14
N ARG A 35 3.89 -7.87 2.88
CA ARG A 35 5.16 -7.90 3.61
C ARG A 35 5.78 -9.28 3.49
N GLU A 36 6.84 -9.36 2.71
CA GLU A 36 7.60 -10.59 2.48
C GLU A 36 9.02 -10.26 2.08
N THR A 37 9.99 -10.99 2.61
CA THR A 37 11.41 -10.81 2.28
C THR A 37 12.17 -12.12 2.51
N PRO A 38 12.97 -12.64 1.56
CA PRO A 38 13.05 -12.19 0.18
C PRO A 38 11.83 -12.61 -0.64
N LEU A 39 11.69 -12.07 -1.84
CA LEU A 39 10.58 -12.39 -2.72
C LEU A 39 11.00 -13.50 -3.72
N ASN A 40 10.10 -14.44 -3.96
CA ASN A 40 10.26 -15.39 -5.05
C ASN A 40 9.52 -14.93 -6.30
N LEU A 41 9.67 -15.67 -7.39
CA LEU A 41 9.05 -15.33 -8.66
C LEU A 41 7.52 -15.33 -8.60
N ALA A 42 6.92 -16.27 -7.85
CA ALA A 42 5.47 -16.32 -7.69
C ALA A 42 4.94 -15.06 -7.00
N HIS A 43 5.62 -14.60 -5.96
CA HIS A 43 5.27 -13.35 -5.28
C HIS A 43 5.28 -12.16 -6.24
N LEU A 44 6.35 -12.03 -7.01
CA LEU A 44 6.52 -10.92 -7.96
C LEU A 44 5.47 -10.96 -9.06
N ARG A 45 5.19 -12.14 -9.62
CA ARG A 45 4.16 -12.30 -10.65
C ARG A 45 2.78 -11.98 -10.12
N ASN A 46 2.45 -12.41 -8.91
CA ASN A 46 1.16 -12.13 -8.30
C ASN A 46 0.98 -10.63 -8.01
N MET A 47 2.04 -9.96 -7.55
CA MET A 47 2.00 -8.51 -7.34
C MET A 47 1.78 -7.76 -8.66
N THR A 48 2.45 -8.19 -9.71
CA THR A 48 2.27 -7.63 -11.06
C THR A 48 0.83 -7.84 -11.54
N ALA A 49 0.30 -9.05 -11.41
CA ALA A 49 -1.06 -9.38 -11.85
C ALA A 49 -2.10 -8.52 -11.13
N VAL A 50 -1.99 -8.37 -9.82
CA VAL A 50 -2.92 -7.53 -9.05
C VAL A 50 -2.82 -6.07 -9.47
N THR A 51 -1.61 -5.58 -9.73
CA THR A 51 -1.40 -4.21 -10.21
C THR A 51 -2.06 -3.99 -11.58
N GLU A 52 -1.92 -4.93 -12.48
CA GLU A 52 -2.56 -4.89 -13.80
C GLU A 52 -4.10 -4.90 -13.70
N MET A 53 -4.63 -5.59 -12.70
CA MET A 53 -6.07 -5.64 -12.42
C MET A 53 -6.63 -4.35 -11.79
N GLY A 54 -5.76 -3.40 -11.45
CA GLY A 54 -6.16 -2.14 -10.83
C GLY A 54 -5.99 -2.09 -9.31
N GLY A 55 -5.46 -3.13 -8.69
CA GLY A 55 -5.11 -3.12 -7.28
C GLY A 55 -3.82 -2.35 -7.03
N ILE A 56 -3.65 -1.92 -5.79
CA ILE A 56 -2.45 -1.20 -5.36
C ILE A 56 -1.67 -2.11 -4.42
N ILE A 57 -0.43 -2.40 -4.79
CA ILE A 57 0.49 -3.13 -3.93
C ILE A 57 1.26 -2.11 -3.10
N PHE A 58 1.10 -2.18 -1.79
CA PHE A 58 1.68 -1.22 -0.87
C PHE A 58 2.53 -1.94 0.18
N PRO A 59 3.82 -2.21 -0.10
CA PRO A 59 4.71 -2.70 0.94
C PRO A 59 4.92 -1.62 1.99
N PRO A 60 4.77 -1.91 3.29
CA PRO A 60 4.95 -0.90 4.34
C PRO A 60 6.43 -0.62 4.58
N VAL A 61 7.07 0.04 3.62
CA VAL A 61 8.50 0.40 3.68
C VAL A 61 8.66 1.66 4.49
N PRO A 62 9.49 1.66 5.56
CA PRO A 62 9.74 2.86 6.35
C PRO A 62 10.36 3.98 5.52
N ALA A 63 9.81 5.19 5.67
CA ALA A 63 10.30 6.39 4.98
C ALA A 63 11.28 7.14 5.88
N PHE A 64 12.53 6.69 5.93
CA PHE A 64 13.55 7.26 6.80
C PHE A 64 13.96 8.69 6.43
N TYR A 65 13.70 9.12 5.20
CA TYR A 65 14.01 10.49 4.77
C TYR A 65 13.22 11.56 5.55
N PHE A 66 12.12 11.21 6.22
CA PHE A 66 11.40 12.11 7.14
C PHE A 66 12.09 12.24 8.51
N LYS A 67 13.15 11.49 8.76
CA LYS A 67 13.83 11.46 10.06
C LYS A 67 12.84 11.21 11.21
N PRO A 68 12.07 10.10 11.16
CA PRO A 68 11.07 9.84 12.19
C PRO A 68 11.73 9.68 13.54
N ALA A 69 11.11 10.28 14.58
CA ALA A 69 11.66 10.30 15.94
C ALA A 69 11.38 9.00 16.70
N SER A 70 10.47 8.16 16.21
CA SER A 70 10.04 6.95 16.91
C SER A 70 9.45 5.92 15.94
N LEU A 71 9.25 4.71 16.42
CA LEU A 71 8.51 3.68 15.67
C LEU A 71 7.06 4.11 15.44
N ASP A 72 6.43 4.74 16.42
CA ASP A 72 5.06 5.25 16.27
C ASP A 72 4.96 6.27 15.15
N ALA A 73 5.95 7.15 14.99
CA ALA A 73 6.00 8.10 13.90
C ALA A 73 6.11 7.40 12.53
N VAL A 74 6.87 6.30 12.43
CA VAL A 74 6.97 5.47 11.22
C VAL A 74 5.61 4.86 10.88
N ILE A 75 4.95 4.28 11.87
CA ILE A 75 3.63 3.66 11.70
C ILE A 75 2.59 4.70 11.28
N ASP A 76 2.55 5.85 11.96
CA ASP A 76 1.62 6.93 11.65
C ASP A 76 1.80 7.43 10.22
N HIS A 77 3.03 7.57 9.77
CA HIS A 77 3.33 7.96 8.39
C HIS A 77 2.81 6.91 7.38
N THR A 78 3.03 5.63 7.66
CA THR A 78 2.55 4.53 6.81
C THR A 78 1.02 4.53 6.74
N VAL A 79 0.35 4.64 7.89
CA VAL A 79 -1.11 4.71 7.96
C VAL A 79 -1.63 5.91 7.16
N ALA A 80 -1.02 7.09 7.33
CA ALA A 80 -1.40 8.30 6.61
C ALA A 80 -1.28 8.10 5.09
N ARG A 81 -0.22 7.45 4.63
CA ARG A 81 -0.03 7.17 3.20
C ARG A 81 -1.11 6.23 2.64
N VAL A 82 -1.48 5.19 3.40
CA VAL A 82 -2.57 4.29 2.99
C VAL A 82 -3.90 5.03 2.93
N LEU A 83 -4.22 5.82 3.97
CA LEU A 83 -5.46 6.60 4.01
C LEU A 83 -5.51 7.65 2.89
N ASP A 84 -4.36 8.22 2.53
CA ASP A 84 -4.26 9.18 1.43
C ASP A 84 -4.66 8.56 0.09
N LEU A 85 -4.39 7.28 -0.12
CA LEU A 85 -4.83 6.56 -1.31
C LEU A 85 -6.36 6.49 -1.44
N PHE A 86 -7.07 6.59 -0.32
CA PHE A 86 -8.53 6.64 -0.27
C PHE A 86 -9.07 8.05 -0.08
N ALA A 87 -8.22 9.08 -0.17
CA ALA A 87 -8.56 10.48 0.12
C ALA A 87 -9.11 10.68 1.54
N LEU A 88 -8.58 9.92 2.52
CA LEU A 88 -8.99 9.93 3.92
C LEU A 88 -7.83 10.29 4.86
N ALA A 89 -6.78 10.94 4.35
CA ALA A 89 -5.60 11.24 5.15
C ALA A 89 -5.95 12.08 6.38
N PRO A 90 -5.41 11.75 7.59
CA PRO A 90 -5.58 12.56 8.77
C PRO A 90 -5.02 13.98 8.56
N ALA A 91 -5.69 15.00 9.12
CA ALA A 91 -5.31 16.40 8.95
C ALA A 91 -3.89 16.73 9.45
N ALA A 92 -3.36 15.96 10.41
CA ALA A 92 -2.04 16.15 10.99
C ALA A 92 -0.91 15.45 10.23
N ALA A 93 -1.21 14.64 9.20
CA ALA A 93 -0.22 13.86 8.47
C ALA A 93 0.14 14.53 7.14
N PRO A 94 1.43 14.69 6.82
CA PRO A 94 1.83 15.25 5.52
C PRO A 94 1.60 14.23 4.41
N SER A 95 0.96 14.67 3.32
CA SER A 95 0.87 13.89 2.09
C SER A 95 2.18 14.01 1.31
N TRP A 96 2.52 12.94 0.55
CA TRP A 96 3.65 13.01 -0.35
C TRP A 96 3.32 13.90 -1.54
N ALA A 97 4.07 14.97 -1.72
CA ALA A 97 3.89 15.93 -2.82
C ALA A 97 5.04 15.95 -3.83
N GLY A 98 6.03 15.06 -3.66
CA GLY A 98 7.17 14.94 -4.54
C GLY A 98 8.49 15.40 -3.92
N LEU A 99 9.58 15.22 -4.65
CA LEU A 99 10.93 15.53 -4.17
C LEU A 99 11.17 17.01 -3.87
N ARG A 100 10.50 17.91 -4.57
CA ARG A 100 10.67 19.36 -4.37
C ARG A 100 10.19 19.79 -2.98
N ASP A 101 9.06 19.27 -2.58
CA ASP A 101 8.49 19.61 -1.26
C ASP A 101 9.28 18.97 -0.13
N ALA A 102 9.80 17.77 -0.33
CA ALA A 102 10.69 17.13 0.63
C ALA A 102 11.99 17.94 0.84
N GLN A 103 12.52 18.54 -0.22
CA GLN A 103 13.70 19.42 -0.12
C GLN A 103 13.38 20.75 0.57
N ALA A 104 12.22 21.33 0.31
CA ALA A 104 11.78 22.55 0.97
C ALA A 104 11.60 22.35 2.48
N ASP A 105 10.98 21.23 2.89
CA ASP A 105 10.80 20.88 4.30
C ASP A 105 12.13 20.62 5.00
N SER A 106 13.11 20.05 4.31
CA SER A 106 14.44 19.80 4.88
C SER A 106 15.32 21.04 4.96
N ALA A 107 14.99 22.12 4.25
CA ALA A 107 15.71 23.39 4.27
C ALA A 107 15.25 24.32 5.44
N LEU A 108 14.17 23.96 6.10
CA LEU A 108 13.64 24.67 7.24
C LEU A 108 14.13 24.09 8.56
#